data_386c18234b41ab0df4122945f99ecf96
#
_entry.id   386c18234b41ab0df4122945f99ecf96
#
_cell.length_a   1.000
_cell.length_b   1.000
_cell.length_c   1.000
_cell.angle_alpha   90.00
_cell.angle_beta   90.00
_cell.angle_gamma   90.00
#
_symmetry.space_group_name_H-M   'P 1'
#
loop_
_entity.id
_entity.type
_entity.pdbx_description
1 polymer ?
#
loop_
_entity_poly.entity_id
_entity_poly.type
_entity_poly.pdbx_seq_one_letter_code
_entity_poly.pdbx_strand_id
1 'polypeptide(L)'
;MTTIVGIKTKEGVVLASDKRASKGFFIGSKIVQKISKIDDTLAIAIAGQLSDAEHLIKVATAERKLMELRRGFPLSVRESSRLIANLAYSGLKNYQPYYVELLVAGVDSKGAHVNVADMSGAITNEDYAASGSGAPIAYGVLESLYDSEMTNEAAKEVAKKAVLAAMERDPGSGNGVDVLIIPNLLLETSSAA
;
A
#
# COMPACT_ATOMS: atom_id res chain seq x y z
N MET A 1 0.77 15.25 1.19
CA MET A 1 2.19 14.97 0.91
C MET A 1 2.59 13.76 1.74
N THR A 2 3.40 12.85 1.20
CA THR A 2 3.60 11.52 1.78
C THR A 2 4.65 10.78 0.96
N THR A 3 5.28 9.77 1.55
CA THR A 3 5.98 8.70 0.84
C THR A 3 5.48 7.36 1.35
N ILE A 4 4.91 6.55 0.47
CA ILE A 4 4.60 5.14 0.71
C ILE A 4 5.35 4.28 -0.28
N VAL A 5 5.74 3.09 0.16
CA VAL A 5 6.50 2.10 -0.61
C VAL A 5 5.88 0.73 -0.41
N GLY A 6 5.78 -0.04 -1.48
CA GLY A 6 5.40 -1.46 -1.47
C GLY A 6 6.43 -2.28 -2.22
N ILE A 7 6.82 -3.42 -1.68
CA ILE A 7 7.77 -4.36 -2.28
C ILE A 7 7.19 -5.76 -2.22
N LYS A 8 7.15 -6.44 -3.36
CA LYS A 8 6.84 -7.85 -3.47
C LYS A 8 8.13 -8.66 -3.30
N THR A 9 8.06 -9.71 -2.50
CA THR A 9 9.15 -10.65 -2.28
C THR A 9 8.71 -12.07 -2.58
N LYS A 10 9.66 -13.00 -2.60
CA LYS A 10 9.32 -14.43 -2.64
C LYS A 10 8.61 -14.94 -1.38
N GLU A 11 8.74 -14.21 -0.25
CA GLU A 11 8.19 -14.61 1.06
C GLU A 11 6.90 -13.85 1.43
N GLY A 12 6.47 -12.87 0.62
CA GLY A 12 5.28 -12.05 0.90
C GLY A 12 5.33 -10.65 0.35
N VAL A 13 4.84 -9.67 1.11
CA VAL A 13 4.89 -8.26 0.75
C VAL A 13 5.33 -7.40 1.93
N VAL A 14 6.03 -6.32 1.62
CA VAL A 14 6.46 -5.31 2.59
C VAL A 14 5.88 -3.96 2.19
N LEU A 15 5.22 -3.29 3.12
CA LEU A 15 4.79 -1.91 2.99
C LEU A 15 5.58 -1.02 3.96
N ALA A 16 5.97 0.16 3.50
CA ALA A 16 6.57 1.18 4.35
C ALA A 16 5.96 2.56 4.09
N SER A 17 5.92 3.42 5.10
CA SER A 17 5.46 4.79 4.98
C SER A 17 6.16 5.73 5.95
N ASP A 18 6.18 7.03 5.62
CA ASP A 18 6.49 8.07 6.57
C ASP A 18 5.28 8.38 7.49
N LYS A 19 5.47 9.21 8.52
CA LYS A 19 4.44 9.53 9.55
C LYS A 19 3.93 10.97 9.51
N ARG A 20 4.42 11.81 8.60
CA ARG A 20 4.06 13.23 8.55
C ARG A 20 2.73 13.47 7.86
N ALA A 21 1.87 14.28 8.47
CA ALA A 21 0.76 14.94 7.78
C ALA A 21 1.00 16.45 7.75
N SER A 22 1.01 17.02 6.54
CA SER A 22 1.18 18.47 6.33
C SER A 22 -0.16 19.16 6.18
N LYS A 23 -0.25 20.40 6.67
CA LYS A 23 -1.37 21.31 6.45
C LYS A 23 -0.81 22.60 5.84
N GLY A 24 -0.94 22.74 4.51
CA GLY A 24 -0.29 23.84 3.80
C GLY A 24 1.23 23.77 3.99
N PHE A 25 1.80 24.80 4.59
CA PHE A 25 3.25 24.94 4.77
C PHE A 25 3.78 24.45 6.12
N PHE A 26 2.95 23.88 7.00
CA PHE A 26 3.38 23.40 8.31
C PHE A 26 3.05 21.93 8.54
N ILE A 27 3.73 21.33 9.54
CA ILE A 27 3.50 19.96 9.96
C ILE A 27 2.27 19.92 10.87
N GLY A 28 1.17 19.33 10.40
CA GLY A 28 -0.08 19.20 11.17
C GLY A 28 -0.06 18.02 12.13
N SER A 29 0.61 16.93 11.78
CA SER A 29 0.81 15.75 12.63
C SER A 29 2.12 15.05 12.32
N LYS A 30 2.70 14.40 13.34
CA LYS A 30 3.97 13.65 13.26
C LYS A 30 3.81 12.15 13.49
N ILE A 31 2.58 11.68 13.67
CA ILE A 31 2.29 10.31 14.13
C ILE A 31 1.18 9.62 13.32
N VAL A 32 0.92 10.10 12.10
CA VAL A 32 -0.14 9.53 11.25
C VAL A 32 0.27 8.15 10.77
N GLN A 33 -0.61 7.18 10.99
CA GLN A 33 -0.49 5.86 10.40
C GLN A 33 -1.04 5.89 8.98
N LYS A 34 -0.20 5.56 8.01
CA LYS A 34 -0.55 5.55 6.57
C LYS A 34 -0.67 4.14 6.02
N ILE A 35 -0.49 3.12 6.85
CA ILE A 35 -0.64 1.72 6.50
C ILE A 35 -1.79 1.15 7.34
N SER A 36 -2.85 0.70 6.67
CA SER A 36 -4.00 0.06 7.27
C SER A 36 -3.96 -1.43 6.99
N LYS A 37 -3.75 -2.24 8.03
CA LYS A 37 -3.92 -3.70 7.93
C LYS A 37 -5.41 -4.00 7.89
N ILE A 38 -5.88 -4.63 6.82
CA ILE A 38 -7.29 -5.01 6.62
C ILE A 38 -7.57 -6.36 7.27
N ASP A 39 -6.68 -7.31 7.02
CA ASP A 39 -6.65 -8.63 7.66
C ASP A 39 -5.22 -9.21 7.61
N ASP A 40 -5.06 -10.50 7.87
CA ASP A 40 -3.73 -11.14 7.88
C ASP A 40 -3.12 -11.30 6.48
N THR A 41 -3.91 -11.12 5.43
CA THR A 41 -3.51 -11.32 4.03
C THR A 41 -3.48 -10.05 3.20
N LEU A 42 -4.05 -8.93 3.71
CA LEU A 42 -4.23 -7.69 2.95
C LEU A 42 -3.95 -6.46 3.80
N ALA A 43 -3.18 -5.54 3.25
CA ALA A 43 -3.00 -4.19 3.78
C ALA A 43 -3.03 -3.14 2.67
N ILE A 44 -3.31 -1.90 3.06
CA ILE A 44 -3.38 -0.76 2.15
C ILE A 44 -2.53 0.37 2.72
N ALA A 45 -1.57 0.86 1.93
CA ALA A 45 -0.85 2.09 2.22
C ALA A 45 -1.46 3.25 1.44
N ILE A 46 -1.55 4.42 2.07
CA ILE A 46 -2.31 5.57 1.58
C ILE A 46 -1.42 6.78 1.29
N ALA A 47 -1.63 7.40 0.14
CA ALA A 47 -1.13 8.72 -0.21
C ALA A 47 -2.29 9.60 -0.69
N GLY A 48 -2.20 10.92 -0.48
CA GLY A 48 -3.25 11.85 -0.84
C GLY A 48 -4.00 12.45 0.35
N GLN A 49 -5.30 12.64 0.21
CA GLN A 49 -6.15 13.20 1.25
C GLN A 49 -6.57 12.12 2.25
N LEU A 50 -6.20 12.28 3.52
CA LEU A 50 -6.38 11.26 4.55
C LEU A 50 -7.86 10.88 4.74
N SER A 51 -8.76 11.88 4.80
CA SER A 51 -10.20 11.65 4.95
C SER A 51 -10.80 10.82 3.82
N ASP A 52 -10.38 11.07 2.59
CA ASP A 52 -10.84 10.34 1.41
C ASP A 52 -10.36 8.89 1.45
N ALA A 53 -9.08 8.70 1.81
CA ALA A 53 -8.49 7.38 1.95
C ALA A 53 -9.18 6.56 3.05
N GLU A 54 -9.37 7.14 4.24
CA GLU A 54 -10.04 6.49 5.36
C GLU A 54 -11.48 6.09 5.00
N HIS A 55 -12.23 6.98 4.35
CA HIS A 55 -13.60 6.70 3.91
C HIS A 55 -13.62 5.58 2.88
N LEU A 56 -12.79 5.68 1.83
CA LEU A 56 -12.72 4.68 0.76
C LEU A 56 -12.34 3.30 1.29
N ILE A 57 -11.31 3.23 2.16
CA ILE A 57 -10.88 1.97 2.79
C ILE A 57 -12.00 1.39 3.67
N LYS A 58 -12.67 2.21 4.46
CA LYS A 58 -13.78 1.76 5.31
C LYS A 58 -14.91 1.15 4.49
N VAL A 59 -15.34 1.82 3.43
CA VAL A 59 -16.39 1.33 2.53
C VAL A 59 -15.94 0.04 1.83
N ALA A 60 -14.72 0.04 1.26
CA ALA A 60 -14.18 -1.13 0.57
C ALA A 60 -14.05 -2.35 1.49
N THR A 61 -13.61 -2.14 2.74
CA THR A 61 -13.48 -3.22 3.73
C THR A 61 -14.86 -3.82 4.08
N ALA A 62 -15.88 -2.97 4.26
CA ALA A 62 -17.24 -3.43 4.54
C ALA A 62 -17.83 -4.21 3.36
N GLU A 63 -17.71 -3.69 2.15
CA GLU A 63 -18.19 -4.36 0.93
C GLU A 63 -17.44 -5.68 0.68
N ARG A 64 -16.11 -5.69 0.85
CA ARG A 64 -15.30 -6.90 0.76
C ARG A 64 -15.82 -7.97 1.71
N LYS A 65 -16.03 -7.62 2.98
CA LYS A 65 -16.56 -8.57 3.98
C LYS A 65 -17.94 -9.10 3.62
N LEU A 66 -18.83 -8.24 3.12
CA LEU A 66 -20.15 -8.64 2.66
C LEU A 66 -20.09 -9.61 1.47
N MET A 67 -19.20 -9.34 0.50
CA MET A 67 -18.99 -10.23 -0.64
C MET A 67 -18.45 -11.61 -0.20
N GLU A 68 -17.48 -11.63 0.72
CA GLU A 68 -16.92 -12.87 1.28
C GLU A 68 -17.95 -13.71 2.01
N LEU A 69 -18.81 -13.06 2.82
CA LEU A 69 -19.90 -13.75 3.51
C LEU A 69 -20.93 -14.36 2.53
N ARG A 70 -21.25 -13.65 1.45
CA ARG A 70 -22.20 -14.12 0.42
C ARG A 70 -21.67 -15.29 -0.39
N ARG A 71 -20.38 -15.29 -0.69
CA ARG A 71 -19.74 -16.33 -1.54
C ARG A 71 -19.11 -17.49 -0.75
N GLY A 72 -18.89 -17.32 0.56
CA GLY A 72 -18.37 -18.36 1.45
C GLY A 72 -16.85 -18.55 1.41
N PHE A 73 -16.09 -17.69 0.71
CA PHE A 73 -14.63 -17.74 0.64
C PHE A 73 -14.00 -16.34 0.46
N PRO A 74 -12.72 -16.13 0.83
CA PRO A 74 -12.06 -14.83 0.78
C PRO A 74 -11.95 -14.27 -0.64
N LEU A 75 -11.96 -12.93 -0.77
CA LEU A 75 -11.56 -12.26 -2.00
C LEU A 75 -10.04 -12.33 -2.16
N SER A 76 -9.59 -12.56 -3.40
CA SER A 76 -8.18 -12.41 -3.76
C SER A 76 -7.73 -10.94 -3.62
N VAL A 77 -6.40 -10.73 -3.57
CA VAL A 77 -5.83 -9.38 -3.53
C VAL A 77 -6.27 -8.57 -4.75
N ARG A 78 -6.29 -9.20 -5.95
CA ARG A 78 -6.75 -8.57 -7.18
C ARG A 78 -8.21 -8.16 -7.14
N GLU A 79 -9.10 -9.01 -6.62
CA GLU A 79 -10.53 -8.69 -6.47
C GLU A 79 -10.74 -7.54 -5.49
N SER A 80 -10.01 -7.54 -4.37
CA SER A 80 -10.03 -6.46 -3.39
C SER A 80 -9.54 -5.13 -3.98
N SER A 81 -8.46 -5.16 -4.76
CA SER A 81 -7.95 -3.97 -5.48
C SER A 81 -8.98 -3.46 -6.50
N ARG A 82 -9.63 -4.37 -7.24
CA ARG A 82 -10.66 -4.00 -8.21
C ARG A 82 -11.88 -3.38 -7.55
N LEU A 83 -12.28 -3.87 -6.39
CA LEU A 83 -13.38 -3.27 -5.61
C LEU A 83 -13.06 -1.82 -5.23
N ILE A 84 -11.85 -1.56 -4.71
CA ILE A 84 -11.39 -0.21 -4.37
C ILE A 84 -11.38 0.70 -5.60
N ALA A 85 -10.83 0.22 -6.70
CA ALA A 85 -10.74 0.98 -7.96
C ALA A 85 -12.12 1.31 -8.54
N ASN A 86 -13.09 0.39 -8.45
CA ASN A 86 -14.45 0.63 -8.91
C ASN A 86 -15.14 1.72 -8.06
N LEU A 87 -14.91 1.75 -6.75
CA LEU A 87 -15.41 2.80 -5.87
C LEU A 87 -14.77 4.16 -6.23
N ALA A 88 -13.46 4.20 -6.46
CA ALA A 88 -12.75 5.42 -6.87
C ALA A 88 -13.27 5.93 -8.23
N TYR A 89 -13.38 5.04 -9.23
CA TYR A 89 -13.94 5.34 -10.55
C TYR A 89 -15.37 5.91 -10.45
N SER A 90 -16.23 5.27 -9.65
CA SER A 90 -17.60 5.73 -9.43
C SER A 90 -17.64 7.13 -8.83
N GLY A 91 -16.79 7.40 -7.83
CA GLY A 91 -16.65 8.73 -7.24
C GLY A 91 -16.25 9.78 -8.29
N LEU A 92 -15.23 9.49 -9.08
CA LEU A 92 -14.77 10.39 -10.15
C LEU A 92 -15.88 10.68 -11.17
N LYS A 93 -16.60 9.66 -11.63
CA LYS A 93 -17.68 9.81 -12.63
C LYS A 93 -18.91 10.54 -12.08
N ASN A 94 -19.10 10.54 -10.77
CA ASN A 94 -20.16 11.29 -10.09
C ASN A 94 -19.70 12.68 -9.60
N TYR A 95 -18.56 13.19 -10.09
CA TYR A 95 -17.99 14.48 -9.69
C TYR A 95 -17.65 14.60 -8.19
N GLN A 96 -17.39 13.48 -7.54
CA GLN A 96 -16.97 13.37 -6.14
C GLN A 96 -15.70 12.50 -6.05
N PRO A 97 -14.58 12.92 -6.66
CA PRO A 97 -13.36 12.11 -6.69
C PRO A 97 -12.75 11.96 -5.31
N TYR A 98 -12.21 10.78 -5.05
CA TYR A 98 -11.32 10.53 -3.92
C TYR A 98 -9.89 10.93 -4.33
N TYR A 99 -9.34 11.95 -3.70
CA TYR A 99 -7.98 12.42 -3.99
C TYR A 99 -6.92 11.52 -3.33
N VAL A 100 -6.79 10.32 -3.83
CA VAL A 100 -5.94 9.27 -3.26
C VAL A 100 -5.16 8.52 -4.33
N GLU A 101 -4.02 7.98 -3.91
CA GLU A 101 -3.33 6.89 -4.56
C GLU A 101 -2.98 5.85 -3.49
N LEU A 102 -3.33 4.60 -3.73
CA LEU A 102 -3.27 3.53 -2.74
C LEU A 102 -2.35 2.42 -3.23
N LEU A 103 -1.49 1.90 -2.35
CA LEU A 103 -0.82 0.63 -2.55
C LEU A 103 -1.62 -0.46 -1.83
N VAL A 104 -2.27 -1.31 -2.60
CA VAL A 104 -3.04 -2.45 -2.09
C VAL A 104 -2.15 -3.68 -2.21
N ALA A 105 -1.59 -4.12 -1.09
CA ALA A 105 -0.62 -5.18 -1.06
C ALA A 105 -1.07 -6.35 -0.17
N GLY A 106 -0.77 -7.56 -0.58
CA GLY A 106 -1.17 -8.75 0.15
C GLY A 106 -0.74 -10.04 -0.50
N VAL A 107 -1.22 -11.13 0.07
CA VAL A 107 -0.95 -12.49 -0.38
C VAL A 107 -2.25 -13.25 -0.58
N ASP A 108 -2.32 -14.08 -1.61
CA ASP A 108 -3.43 -15.00 -1.87
C ASP A 108 -2.92 -16.32 -2.47
N SER A 109 -3.81 -17.20 -2.92
CA SER A 109 -3.45 -18.50 -3.52
C SER A 109 -2.56 -18.39 -4.78
N LYS A 110 -2.42 -17.20 -5.37
CA LYS A 110 -1.56 -16.93 -6.51
C LYS A 110 -0.21 -16.32 -6.13
N GLY A 111 0.02 -16.07 -4.84
CA GLY A 111 1.24 -15.51 -4.30
C GLY A 111 1.09 -14.07 -3.79
N ALA A 112 2.21 -13.37 -3.80
CA ALA A 112 2.32 -11.99 -3.32
C ALA A 112 1.95 -10.97 -4.42
N HIS A 113 1.28 -9.89 -4.04
CA HIS A 113 0.83 -8.83 -4.95
C HIS A 113 1.04 -7.45 -4.36
N VAL A 114 1.52 -6.52 -5.17
CA VAL A 114 1.53 -5.08 -4.90
C VAL A 114 0.77 -4.40 -6.05
N ASN A 115 -0.40 -3.86 -5.77
CA ASN A 115 -1.23 -3.16 -6.74
C ASN A 115 -1.25 -1.66 -6.40
N VAL A 116 -1.08 -0.83 -7.42
CA VAL A 116 -1.30 0.61 -7.32
C VAL A 116 -2.70 0.90 -7.82
N ALA A 117 -3.51 1.58 -7.01
CA ALA A 117 -4.84 2.03 -7.39
C ALA A 117 -4.92 3.55 -7.25
N ASP A 118 -5.28 4.25 -8.32
CA ASP A 118 -5.37 5.70 -8.35
C ASP A 118 -6.81 6.21 -8.27
N MET A 119 -6.96 7.53 -8.16
CA MET A 119 -8.25 8.20 -8.12
C MET A 119 -9.13 8.01 -9.35
N SER A 120 -8.54 7.63 -10.49
CA SER A 120 -9.29 7.35 -11.73
C SER A 120 -9.89 5.95 -11.77
N GLY A 121 -9.53 5.08 -10.81
CA GLY A 121 -9.89 3.68 -10.80
C GLY A 121 -8.98 2.81 -11.68
N ALA A 122 -7.84 3.33 -12.12
CA ALA A 122 -6.81 2.52 -12.75
C ALA A 122 -6.10 1.63 -11.72
N ILE A 123 -5.69 0.44 -12.15
CA ILE A 123 -4.90 -0.49 -11.34
C ILE A 123 -3.74 -1.01 -12.17
N THR A 124 -2.55 -0.95 -11.57
CA THR A 124 -1.37 -1.68 -12.05
C THR A 124 -0.93 -2.70 -11.01
N ASN A 125 -0.25 -3.76 -11.45
CA ASN A 125 0.37 -4.76 -10.59
C ASN A 125 1.87 -4.71 -10.80
N GLU A 126 2.60 -4.45 -9.72
CA GLU A 126 4.02 -4.14 -9.76
C GLU A 126 4.81 -5.09 -8.86
N ASP A 127 6.10 -5.24 -9.14
CA ASP A 127 7.02 -5.94 -8.24
C ASP A 127 7.42 -5.04 -7.06
N TYR A 128 7.53 -3.75 -7.30
CA TYR A 128 7.65 -2.71 -6.28
C TYR A 128 6.98 -1.43 -6.76
N ALA A 129 6.50 -0.64 -5.83
CA ALA A 129 5.87 0.64 -6.11
C ALA A 129 6.14 1.67 -5.02
N ALA A 130 6.10 2.93 -5.39
CA ALA A 130 6.09 4.05 -4.46
C ALA A 130 5.01 5.06 -4.87
N SER A 131 4.41 5.75 -3.91
CA SER A 131 3.45 6.82 -4.18
C SER A 131 3.61 7.98 -3.19
N GLY A 132 2.96 9.09 -3.53
CA GLY A 132 3.04 10.35 -2.81
C GLY A 132 4.14 11.28 -3.32
N SER A 133 4.32 12.43 -2.66
CA SER A 133 5.24 13.49 -3.09
C SER A 133 6.72 13.07 -3.13
N GLY A 134 7.12 12.14 -2.25
CA GLY A 134 8.48 11.61 -2.21
C GLY A 134 8.72 10.39 -3.10
N ALA A 135 7.71 9.91 -3.84
CA ALA A 135 7.82 8.73 -4.70
C ALA A 135 8.98 8.78 -5.70
N PRO A 136 9.28 9.89 -6.40
CA PRO A 136 10.40 9.92 -7.34
C PRO A 136 11.75 9.61 -6.68
N ILE A 137 11.94 10.04 -5.44
CA ILE A 137 13.18 9.77 -4.67
C ILE A 137 13.19 8.31 -4.22
N ALA A 138 12.07 7.81 -3.72
CA ALA A 138 11.91 6.43 -3.29
C ALA A 138 12.17 5.45 -4.45
N TYR A 139 11.66 5.72 -5.65
CA TYR A 139 11.92 4.92 -6.86
C TYR A 139 13.40 4.84 -7.19
N GLY A 140 14.19 5.93 -7.04
CA GLY A 140 15.63 5.88 -7.27
C GLY A 140 16.36 4.88 -6.38
N VAL A 141 15.88 4.68 -5.15
CA VAL A 141 16.42 3.67 -4.22
C VAL A 141 15.93 2.28 -4.61
N LEU A 142 14.64 2.14 -4.92
CA LEU A 142 14.03 0.85 -5.31
C LEU A 142 14.68 0.30 -6.57
N GLU A 143 14.82 1.10 -7.63
CA GLU A 143 15.49 0.71 -8.89
C GLU A 143 16.93 0.22 -8.68
N SER A 144 17.61 0.76 -7.67
CA SER A 144 19.00 0.41 -7.40
C SER A 144 19.19 -0.81 -6.51
N LEU A 145 18.21 -1.12 -5.65
CA LEU A 145 18.35 -2.11 -4.58
C LEU A 145 17.35 -3.26 -4.63
N TYR A 146 16.31 -3.18 -5.48
CA TYR A 146 15.36 -4.25 -5.60
C TYR A 146 15.98 -5.49 -6.24
N ASP A 147 15.64 -6.65 -5.69
CA ASP A 147 15.96 -7.97 -6.23
C ASP A 147 14.73 -8.87 -6.03
N SER A 148 14.30 -9.57 -7.08
CA SER A 148 13.14 -10.46 -7.04
C SER A 148 13.28 -11.61 -6.04
N GLU A 149 14.52 -11.99 -5.70
CA GLU A 149 14.83 -13.09 -4.77
C GLU A 149 15.00 -12.63 -3.31
N MET A 150 14.81 -11.33 -3.03
CA MET A 150 15.00 -10.82 -1.67
C MET A 150 13.99 -11.41 -0.68
N THR A 151 14.45 -11.57 0.56
CA THR A 151 13.61 -11.96 1.70
C THR A 151 12.79 -10.78 2.19
N ASN A 152 11.75 -11.04 3.00
CA ASN A 152 10.97 -9.99 3.64
C ASN A 152 11.84 -9.03 4.50
N GLU A 153 12.84 -9.54 5.21
CA GLU A 153 13.75 -8.70 6.02
C GLU A 153 14.67 -7.84 5.13
N ALA A 154 15.16 -8.35 4.02
CA ALA A 154 15.93 -7.55 3.06
C ALA A 154 15.06 -6.45 2.43
N ALA A 155 13.85 -6.79 2.00
CA ALA A 155 12.87 -5.84 1.45
C ALA A 155 12.48 -4.76 2.47
N LYS A 156 12.32 -5.12 3.75
CA LYS A 156 12.07 -4.16 4.84
C LYS A 156 13.17 -3.11 4.95
N GLU A 157 14.43 -3.51 4.88
CA GLU A 157 15.55 -2.57 4.93
C GLU A 157 15.62 -1.69 3.66
N VAL A 158 15.32 -2.24 2.48
CA VAL A 158 15.22 -1.47 1.23
C VAL A 158 14.07 -0.47 1.31
N ALA A 159 12.88 -0.90 1.74
CA ALA A 159 11.73 -0.02 1.89
C ALA A 159 11.97 1.13 2.89
N LYS A 160 12.61 0.84 4.03
CA LYS A 160 13.03 1.87 4.99
C LYS A 160 13.99 2.87 4.38
N LYS A 161 15.02 2.40 3.66
CA LYS A 161 16.00 3.27 2.97
C LYS A 161 15.30 4.18 1.96
N ALA A 162 14.34 3.65 1.19
CA ALA A 162 13.60 4.42 0.20
C ALA A 162 12.79 5.54 0.85
N VAL A 163 12.05 5.25 1.94
CA VAL A 163 11.29 6.25 2.69
C VAL A 163 12.22 7.27 3.36
N LEU A 164 13.31 6.83 3.99
CA LEU A 164 14.29 7.73 4.62
C LEU A 164 14.94 8.68 3.59
N ALA A 165 15.33 8.16 2.41
CA ALA A 165 15.88 9.00 1.33
C ALA A 165 14.87 10.06 0.87
N ALA A 166 13.60 9.70 0.77
CA ALA A 166 12.54 10.65 0.45
C ALA A 166 12.39 11.72 1.54
N MET A 167 12.45 11.35 2.82
CA MET A 167 12.35 12.28 3.95
C MET A 167 13.42 13.35 3.97
N GLU A 168 14.61 13.09 3.38
CA GLU A 168 15.72 14.05 3.29
C GLU A 168 15.45 15.19 2.30
N ARG A 169 14.56 15.00 1.32
CA ARG A 169 14.35 15.95 0.22
C ARG A 169 12.89 16.33 0.00
N ASP A 170 11.93 15.50 0.42
CA ASP A 170 10.50 15.82 0.32
C ASP A 170 10.02 16.47 1.63
N PRO A 171 9.67 17.77 1.61
CA PRO A 171 9.17 18.45 2.80
C PRO A 171 7.86 17.86 3.33
N GLY A 172 7.15 17.10 2.48
CA GLY A 172 5.89 16.46 2.85
C GLY A 172 6.05 15.15 3.58
N SER A 173 7.24 14.55 3.58
CA SER A 173 7.56 13.28 4.24
C SER A 173 8.43 13.49 5.46
N GLY A 174 8.25 12.65 6.51
CA GLY A 174 9.08 12.78 7.70
C GLY A 174 8.52 12.12 8.94
N ASN A 175 9.21 12.35 10.06
CA ASN A 175 8.80 11.99 11.42
C ASN A 175 8.81 10.49 11.72
N GLY A 176 9.62 9.71 11.00
CA GLY A 176 9.82 8.28 11.19
C GLY A 176 9.20 7.43 10.10
N VAL A 177 9.47 6.13 10.18
CA VAL A 177 9.05 5.14 9.19
C VAL A 177 8.24 4.05 9.89
N ASP A 178 7.04 3.79 9.39
CA ASP A 178 6.27 2.58 9.71
C ASP A 178 6.52 1.52 8.66
N VAL A 179 6.61 0.26 9.09
CA VAL A 179 6.76 -0.89 8.20
C VAL A 179 5.78 -1.98 8.62
N LEU A 180 5.13 -2.58 7.63
CA LEU A 180 4.28 -3.75 7.78
C LEU A 180 4.73 -4.85 6.82
N ILE A 181 4.86 -6.07 7.33
CA ILE A 181 5.13 -7.27 6.54
C ILE A 181 3.89 -8.16 6.56
N ILE A 182 3.48 -8.64 5.39
CA ILE A 182 2.49 -9.71 5.26
C ILE A 182 3.21 -10.93 4.68
N PRO A 183 3.49 -11.96 5.49
CA PRO A 183 4.16 -13.16 5.02
C PRO A 183 3.24 -14.02 4.16
N ASN A 184 3.83 -14.74 3.20
CA ASN A 184 3.11 -15.75 2.43
C ASN A 184 3.11 -17.09 3.18
N LEU A 185 2.16 -17.24 4.09
CA LEU A 185 2.03 -18.44 4.94
C LEU A 185 1.77 -19.74 4.16
N LEU A 186 1.38 -19.64 2.88
CA LEU A 186 1.20 -20.82 2.03
C LEU A 186 2.52 -21.52 1.68
N LEU A 187 3.65 -20.81 1.76
CA LEU A 187 4.98 -21.38 1.56
C LEU A 187 5.46 -22.19 2.77
N GLU A 188 5.04 -21.83 3.98
CA GLU A 188 5.44 -22.53 5.21
C GLU A 188 4.82 -23.92 5.32
N THR A 189 3.60 -24.10 4.81
CA THR A 189 2.91 -25.40 4.81
C THR A 189 3.45 -26.40 3.79
N SER A 190 4.12 -25.92 2.73
CA SER A 190 4.70 -26.78 1.69
C SER A 190 6.11 -27.27 2.02
N SER A 191 6.80 -26.63 2.97
CA SER A 191 8.15 -27.05 3.42
C SER A 191 8.12 -28.03 4.60
N ALA A 192 6.93 -28.27 5.18
CA ALA A 192 6.71 -29.16 6.32
C ALA A 192 6.07 -30.53 5.94
N ALA A 193 5.88 -30.78 4.64
CA ALA A 193 5.40 -32.02 4.07
C ALA A 193 6.50 -32.73 3.24
#